data_016aa3c117b86fab082c877920f6dacf
#
_entry.id   016aa3c117b86fab082c877920f6dacf
#
_cell.length_a   1.000
_cell.length_b   1.000
_cell.length_c   1.000
_cell.angle_alpha   90.00
_cell.angle_beta   90.00
_cell.angle_gamma   90.00
#
_symmetry.space_group_name_H-M   'P 1'
#
loop_
_entity.id
_entity.type
_entity.pdbx_description
1 polymer ?
#
loop_
_entity_poly.entity_id
_entity_poly.type
_entity_poly.pdbx_seq_one_letter_code
_entity_poly.pdbx_strand_id
1 'polypeptide(L)'
;MPSSGGVAGQHAPSASLQVDTGSDPTSSTFTLCNEDHTIGNTLRYVLNKSPEVAFVGYSVPHPSEPKMNLRIQTVGPPATSVLHGALGTIYEISSHVLDTFDDAVAAFRLKQKR
;
A
#
# COMPACT_ATOMS: atom_id res chain seq x y z
N MET A 1 5.91 29.40 -8.79
CA MET A 1 5.62 28.95 -8.40
C MET A 1 5.00 28.42 -8.31
N PRO A 2 5.02 28.39 -8.40
CA PRO A 2 4.57 27.89 -8.07
C PRO A 2 3.92 27.45 -7.90
N SER A 3 3.82 27.50 -7.81
CA SER A 3 3.28 27.15 -7.39
C SER A 3 2.73 26.59 -7.32
N SER A 4 2.72 26.78 -7.33
CA SER A 4 2.22 26.27 -6.89
C SER A 4 1.90 25.57 -6.73
N GLY A 5 2.16 26.11 -7.49
CA GLY A 5 1.68 24.82 -7.21
C GLY A 5 1.91 24.31 -5.91
N GLY A 6 2.24 25.03 -5.25
CA GLY A 6 2.49 24.60 -3.91
C GLY A 6 1.55 23.51 -3.41
N VAL A 7 0.39 23.42 -4.01
CA VAL A 7 -0.55 22.39 -3.62
C VAL A 7 0.01 20.99 -3.86
N ALA A 8 0.62 20.79 -5.01
CA ALA A 8 1.22 19.48 -5.30
C ALA A 8 2.32 19.14 -4.31
N GLY A 9 3.12 20.14 -3.95
CA GLY A 9 4.19 19.92 -2.99
C GLY A 9 3.70 19.55 -1.62
N GLN A 10 2.49 19.94 -1.27
CA GLN A 10 1.96 19.66 0.04
C GLN A 10 1.67 18.18 0.25
N HIS A 11 1.45 17.44 -0.81
CA HIS A 11 1.16 16.02 -0.69
C HIS A 11 2.42 15.15 -0.59
N ALA A 12 3.52 15.65 -1.13
CA ALA A 12 4.76 14.87 -1.14
C ALA A 12 5.22 14.48 0.27
N PRO A 13 5.22 15.40 1.26
CA PRO A 13 5.65 15.02 2.60
C PRO A 13 4.77 13.98 3.28
N SER A 14 3.50 13.90 2.88
CA SER A 14 2.59 12.98 3.52
C SER A 14 2.77 11.54 3.07
N ALA A 15 3.55 11.31 2.02
CA ALA A 15 3.77 9.98 1.48
C ALA A 15 5.12 9.42 1.90
N SER A 16 5.57 9.70 3.12
CA SER A 16 6.88 9.24 3.54
C SER A 16 6.84 7.80 4.03
N LEU A 17 7.90 7.08 3.70
CA LEU A 17 8.11 5.71 4.12
C LEU A 17 9.47 5.61 4.79
N GLN A 18 9.49 5.05 5.99
CA GLN A 18 10.73 4.82 6.71
C GLN A 18 10.94 3.32 6.86
N VAL A 19 12.17 2.87 6.69
CA VAL A 19 12.50 1.45 6.74
C VAL A 19 13.51 1.21 7.84
N ASP A 20 13.20 0.27 8.72
CA ASP A 20 14.13 -0.18 9.76
C ASP A 20 14.41 -1.65 9.53
N THR A 21 15.52 -1.94 8.87
CA THR A 21 15.90 -3.31 8.54
C THR A 21 16.82 -3.94 9.58
N GLY A 22 17.63 -3.12 10.26
CA GLY A 22 18.63 -3.67 11.18
C GLY A 22 19.68 -4.45 10.40
N SER A 23 20.13 -5.56 10.96
CA SER A 23 21.18 -6.38 10.35
C SER A 23 20.64 -7.50 9.46
N ASP A 24 19.34 -7.75 9.50
CA ASP A 24 18.72 -8.86 8.76
C ASP A 24 17.78 -8.33 7.71
N PRO A 25 18.14 -8.41 6.41
CA PRO A 25 17.28 -7.90 5.35
C PRO A 25 15.97 -8.66 5.15
N THR A 26 15.85 -9.87 5.73
CA THR A 26 14.61 -10.64 5.63
C THR A 26 13.61 -10.24 6.72
N SER A 27 13.96 -9.30 7.58
CA SER A 27 13.12 -8.90 8.69
C SER A 27 13.18 -7.39 8.82
N SER A 28 12.12 -6.71 8.43
CA SER A 28 12.10 -5.24 8.41
C SER A 28 10.79 -4.70 8.95
N THR A 29 10.87 -3.51 9.52
CA THR A 29 9.71 -2.75 9.94
C THR A 29 9.61 -1.51 9.06
N PHE A 30 8.45 -1.33 8.46
CA PHE A 30 8.17 -0.20 7.58
C PHE A 30 7.20 0.73 8.27
N THR A 31 7.56 1.99 8.41
CA THR A 31 6.68 3.00 8.98
C THR A 31 6.10 3.82 7.84
N LEU A 32 4.78 3.75 7.69
CA LEU A 32 4.07 4.48 6.65
C LEU A 32 3.33 5.64 7.32
N CYS A 33 3.68 6.85 6.92
CA CYS A 33 3.05 8.04 7.46
C CYS A 33 1.76 8.34 6.71
N ASN A 34 0.76 8.81 7.45
CA ASN A 34 -0.55 9.15 6.91
C ASN A 34 -1.32 7.95 6.36
N GLU A 35 -1.04 6.77 6.90
CA GLU A 35 -1.75 5.56 6.56
C GLU A 35 -2.31 4.91 7.81
N ASP A 36 -3.34 4.11 7.64
CA ASP A 36 -4.06 3.54 8.77
C ASP A 36 -4.49 2.10 8.49
N HIS A 37 -5.52 1.66 9.19
CA HIS A 37 -6.01 0.29 9.10
C HIS A 37 -6.42 -0.16 7.72
N THR A 38 -6.88 0.75 6.86
CA THR A 38 -7.29 0.39 5.50
C THR A 38 -6.11 -0.16 4.71
N ILE A 39 -5.01 0.58 4.69
CA ILE A 39 -3.80 0.14 4.00
C ILE A 39 -3.17 -1.04 4.73
N GLY A 40 -3.16 -1.01 6.06
CA GLY A 40 -2.61 -2.10 6.86
C GLY A 40 -3.29 -3.43 6.59
N ASN A 41 -4.61 -3.44 6.56
CA ASN A 41 -5.36 -4.66 6.28
C ASN A 41 -5.14 -5.15 4.86
N THR A 42 -5.11 -4.24 3.89
CA THR A 42 -4.89 -4.60 2.50
C THR A 42 -3.51 -5.20 2.29
N LEU A 43 -2.48 -4.56 2.83
CA LEU A 43 -1.11 -5.08 2.72
C LEU A 43 -0.97 -6.42 3.41
N ARG A 44 -1.54 -6.56 4.61
CA ARG A 44 -1.47 -7.83 5.33
C ARG A 44 -2.14 -8.94 4.55
N TYR A 45 -3.28 -8.66 3.95
CA TYR A 45 -3.99 -9.65 3.15
C TYR A 45 -3.16 -10.13 1.96
N VAL A 46 -2.61 -9.18 1.21
CA VAL A 46 -1.81 -9.52 0.04
C VAL A 46 -0.53 -10.25 0.44
N LEU A 47 0.15 -9.76 1.47
CA LEU A 47 1.39 -10.36 1.93
C LEU A 47 1.20 -11.77 2.49
N ASN A 48 0.08 -12.01 3.17
CA ASN A 48 -0.20 -13.35 3.68
C ASN A 48 -0.40 -14.39 2.59
N LYS A 49 -0.72 -13.95 1.38
CA LYS A 49 -0.86 -14.87 0.25
C LYS A 49 0.46 -15.19 -0.43
N SER A 50 1.52 -14.49 -0.08
CA SER A 50 2.83 -14.73 -0.66
C SER A 50 3.51 -15.89 0.06
N PRO A 51 3.99 -16.92 -0.68
CA PRO A 51 4.72 -18.02 -0.04
C PRO A 51 6.06 -17.60 0.53
N GLU A 52 6.56 -16.44 0.16
CA GLU A 52 7.84 -15.93 0.65
C GLU A 52 7.74 -15.24 2.00
N VAL A 53 6.53 -14.98 2.48
CA VAL A 53 6.31 -14.27 3.74
C VAL A 53 6.15 -15.28 4.87
N ALA A 54 7.06 -15.21 5.85
CA ALA A 54 6.97 -16.03 7.06
C ALA A 54 6.04 -15.39 8.08
N PHE A 55 6.07 -14.06 8.19
CA PHE A 55 5.24 -13.34 9.14
C PHE A 55 4.96 -11.93 8.61
N VAL A 56 3.74 -11.48 8.79
CA VAL A 56 3.37 -10.09 8.53
C VAL A 56 2.36 -9.63 9.57
N GLY A 57 2.56 -8.43 10.06
CA GLY A 57 1.63 -7.81 11.00
C GLY A 57 1.80 -6.31 10.96
N TYR A 58 0.78 -5.59 11.39
CA TYR A 58 0.87 -4.14 11.45
C TYR A 58 0.26 -3.63 12.74
N SER A 59 0.64 -2.40 13.09
CA SER A 59 0.07 -1.72 14.25
C SER A 59 -0.05 -0.24 13.96
N VAL A 60 -1.02 0.39 14.61
CA VAL A 60 -1.17 1.84 14.61
C VAL A 60 -0.91 2.26 16.04
N PRO A 61 0.33 2.67 16.37
CA PRO A 61 0.72 2.83 17.78
C PRO A 61 0.03 4.01 18.48
N HIS A 62 -0.32 5.04 17.73
CA HIS A 62 -0.94 6.22 18.32
C HIS A 62 -2.20 6.58 17.57
N PRO A 63 -3.35 6.62 18.24
CA PRO A 63 -4.60 6.96 17.56
C PRO A 63 -4.63 8.40 17.03
N SER A 64 -3.83 9.29 17.63
CA SER A 64 -3.79 10.69 17.22
C SER A 64 -2.78 10.97 16.11
N GLU A 65 -1.91 10.02 15.80
CA GLU A 65 -0.90 10.19 14.78
C GLU A 65 -1.20 9.24 13.61
N PRO A 66 -1.28 9.76 12.38
CA PRO A 66 -1.59 8.92 11.23
C PRO A 66 -0.35 8.16 10.74
N LYS A 67 0.10 7.22 11.54
CA LYS A 67 1.25 6.37 11.22
C LYS A 67 0.90 4.92 11.41
N MET A 68 1.46 4.09 10.55
CA MET A 68 1.28 2.64 10.61
C MET A 68 2.64 1.97 10.55
N ASN A 69 2.87 1.02 11.45
CA ASN A 69 4.08 0.20 11.44
C ASN A 69 3.75 -1.17 10.86
N LEU A 70 4.42 -1.55 9.79
CA LEU A 70 4.23 -2.82 9.13
C LEU A 70 5.49 -3.67 9.31
N ARG A 71 5.35 -4.82 9.94
CA ARG A 71 6.47 -5.74 10.15
C ARG A 71 6.37 -6.90 9.18
N ILE A 72 7.43 -7.12 8.40
CA ILE A 72 7.50 -8.22 7.45
C ILE A 72 8.72 -9.08 7.74
N GLN A 73 8.52 -10.39 7.82
CA GLN A 73 9.59 -11.36 7.90
C GLN A 73 9.42 -12.34 6.76
N THR A 74 10.49 -12.58 6.03
CA THR A 74 10.48 -13.45 4.86
C THR A 74 11.33 -14.69 5.08
N VAL A 75 11.21 -15.65 4.17
CA VAL A 75 11.97 -16.91 4.25
C VAL A 75 13.25 -16.89 3.41
N GLY A 76 13.52 -15.81 2.70
CA GLY A 76 14.74 -15.75 1.86
C GLY A 76 14.96 -14.41 1.23
N PRO A 77 14.02 -13.89 0.43
CA PRO A 77 14.21 -12.60 -0.24
C PRO A 77 14.18 -11.45 0.76
N PRO A 78 14.79 -10.31 0.42
CA PRO A 78 14.71 -9.14 1.28
C PRO A 78 13.26 -8.68 1.47
N ALA A 79 12.93 -8.23 2.69
CA ALA A 79 11.58 -7.77 3.00
C ALA A 79 11.16 -6.58 2.13
N THR A 80 12.11 -5.72 1.75
CA THR A 80 11.83 -4.59 0.86
C THR A 80 11.34 -5.05 -0.50
N SER A 81 11.93 -6.11 -1.05
CA SER A 81 11.51 -6.66 -2.34
C SER A 81 10.10 -7.24 -2.25
N VAL A 82 9.81 -7.92 -1.15
CA VAL A 82 8.51 -8.53 -0.96
C VAL A 82 7.43 -7.45 -0.80
N LEU A 83 7.73 -6.38 -0.07
CA LEU A 83 6.80 -5.26 0.06
C LEU A 83 6.56 -4.60 -1.29
N HIS A 84 7.63 -4.39 -2.06
CA HIS A 84 7.50 -3.79 -3.39
C HIS A 84 6.58 -4.63 -4.28
N GLY A 85 6.75 -5.95 -4.25
CA GLY A 85 5.89 -6.85 -5.00
C GLY A 85 4.43 -6.78 -4.56
N ALA A 86 4.20 -6.69 -3.26
CA ALA A 86 2.83 -6.57 -2.74
C ALA A 86 2.16 -5.28 -3.18
N LEU A 87 2.90 -4.19 -3.16
CA LEU A 87 2.37 -2.90 -3.63
C LEU A 87 2.04 -2.95 -5.11
N GLY A 88 2.87 -3.61 -5.92
CA GLY A 88 2.59 -3.83 -7.33
C GLY A 88 1.32 -4.64 -7.55
N THR A 89 1.12 -5.67 -6.74
CA THR A 89 -0.10 -6.48 -6.80
C THR A 89 -1.33 -5.65 -6.47
N ILE A 90 -1.25 -4.81 -5.45
CA ILE A 90 -2.36 -3.93 -5.09
C ILE A 90 -2.67 -2.97 -6.22
N TYR A 91 -1.63 -2.44 -6.87
CA TYR A 91 -1.81 -1.54 -8.00
C TYR A 91 -2.54 -2.25 -9.14
N GLU A 92 -2.13 -3.46 -9.47
CA GLU A 92 -2.76 -4.24 -10.54
C GLU A 92 -4.21 -4.57 -10.24
N ILE A 93 -4.50 -4.96 -9.01
CA ILE A 93 -5.87 -5.24 -8.59
C ILE A 93 -6.72 -3.97 -8.71
N SER A 94 -6.21 -2.85 -8.23
CA SER A 94 -6.93 -1.58 -8.28
C SER A 94 -7.22 -1.15 -9.72
N SER A 95 -6.25 -1.31 -10.61
CA SER A 95 -6.43 -0.99 -12.02
C SER A 95 -7.50 -1.87 -12.66
N HIS A 96 -7.47 -3.16 -12.35
CA HIS A 96 -8.47 -4.08 -12.88
C HIS A 96 -9.88 -3.74 -12.38
N VAL A 97 -10.01 -3.41 -11.10
CA VAL A 97 -11.30 -3.01 -10.54
C VAL A 97 -11.80 -1.76 -11.22
N LEU A 98 -10.94 -0.78 -11.44
CA LEU A 98 -11.32 0.45 -12.12
C LEU A 98 -11.79 0.19 -13.53
N ASP A 99 -11.06 -0.63 -14.29
CA ASP A 99 -11.43 -0.96 -15.65
C ASP A 99 -12.77 -1.69 -15.71
N THR A 100 -12.97 -2.62 -14.80
CA THR A 100 -14.23 -3.36 -14.71
C THR A 100 -15.39 -2.43 -14.38
N PHE A 101 -15.17 -1.49 -13.48
CA PHE A 101 -16.18 -0.51 -13.14
C PHE A 101 -16.53 0.37 -14.35
N ASP A 102 -15.52 0.84 -15.06
CA ASP A 102 -15.73 1.68 -16.25
C ASP A 102 -16.52 0.93 -17.30
N ASP A 103 -16.22 -0.34 -17.52
CA ASP A 103 -16.96 -1.17 -18.47
C ASP A 103 -18.41 -1.33 -18.05
N ALA A 104 -18.65 -1.54 -16.76
CA ALA A 104 -20.00 -1.69 -16.24
C ALA A 104 -20.81 -0.41 -16.40
N VAL A 105 -20.18 0.73 -16.14
CA VAL A 105 -20.83 2.03 -16.30
C VAL A 105 -21.17 2.28 -17.76
N ALA A 106 -20.25 1.97 -18.67
CA ALA A 106 -20.50 2.15 -20.10
C ALA A 106 -21.67 1.28 -20.56
N ALA A 107 -21.72 0.03 -20.13
CA ALA A 107 -22.83 -0.86 -20.47
C ALA A 107 -24.15 -0.34 -19.92
N PHE A 108 -24.14 0.17 -18.69
CA PHE A 108 -25.33 0.71 -18.07
C PHE A 108 -25.85 1.93 -18.85
N ARG A 109 -24.96 2.81 -19.26
CA ARG A 109 -25.34 3.99 -20.05
C ARG A 109 -25.93 3.65 -21.39
N LEU A 110 -25.43 2.60 -22.03
CA LEU A 110 -25.99 2.14 -23.29
C LEU A 110 -27.43 1.66 -23.10
N LYS A 111 -27.71 0.96 -22.01
CA LYS A 111 -29.07 0.55 -21.72
C LYS A 111 -30.00 1.73 -21.45
N GLN A 112 -29.46 2.76 -20.81
CA GLN A 112 -30.26 3.95 -20.51
C GLN A 112 -30.71 4.70 -21.75
N LYS A 113 -29.95 4.60 -22.83
CA LYS A 113 -30.26 5.32 -24.07
C LYS A 113 -31.34 4.67 -24.87
N ARG A 114 -31.80 3.52 -24.50
CA ARG A 114 -32.94 2.88 -25.17
C ARG A 114 -34.29 3.42 -24.67
#